data_253abc02d86d58c577e2705b48c2bdd8
#
_entry.id   253abc02d86d58c577e2705b48c2bdd8
#
_cell.length_a   1.000
_cell.length_b   1.000
_cell.length_c   1.000
_cell.angle_alpha   90.00
_cell.angle_beta   90.00
_cell.angle_gamma   90.00
#
_symmetry.space_group_name_H-M   'P 1'
#
loop_
_entity.id
_entity.type
_entity.pdbx_description
1 polymer ?
#
loop_
_entity_poly.entity_id
_entity_poly.type
_entity_poly.pdbx_seq_one_letter_code
_entity_poly.pdbx_strand_id
1 'polypeptide(L)'
;MDNEADSVYATVFKSLQDVGVTVNAAAGNHYTAGYGNTSGKNLPFASDPDSSTQCEPATYSSVVSVASVDNSLAHSAFTVGDRDIPFQRAGGADGQKMPDLSDLTGGPFEYVDGGIGSAEDGAALKAKYPEGLAGKIVLVKRGSLTFQTKFDNIAGSKPAGFIVYNNVPGDSLVVMSLATDGVPAAFISQADGEAMLAAADHHLSVAPGKVVAPSSKYSMSSFSSWGVTPDLRLKPEVAAPGGNIYSSVPGGTYEFMSGTSMATPQMAGVSAVVLQRVQNDPLF
;
A
#
# COMPACT_ATOMS: atom_id res chain seq x y z
N MET A 1 16.94 13.99 -14.32
CA MET A 1 17.54 14.11 -12.97
C MET A 1 18.81 14.95 -13.15
N ASP A 2 18.85 16.06 -12.47
CA ASP A 2 20.00 16.93 -12.55
C ASP A 2 21.18 16.31 -11.81
N ASN A 3 22.40 16.62 -12.27
CA ASN A 3 23.61 16.21 -11.58
C ASN A 3 23.63 16.91 -10.20
N GLU A 4 23.84 16.18 -9.12
CA GLU A 4 23.88 16.75 -7.76
C GLU A 4 24.84 17.96 -7.66
N ALA A 5 25.96 17.92 -8.39
CA ALA A 5 26.96 18.97 -8.35
C ALA A 5 26.43 20.35 -8.87
N ASP A 6 25.39 20.32 -9.69
CA ASP A 6 24.84 21.54 -10.34
C ASP A 6 23.49 21.94 -9.75
N SER A 7 22.97 21.18 -8.76
CA SER A 7 21.66 21.41 -8.17
C SER A 7 21.71 22.46 -7.06
N VAL A 8 20.88 23.50 -7.18
CA VAL A 8 20.66 24.50 -6.11
C VAL A 8 20.16 23.82 -4.84
N TYR A 9 19.31 22.79 -4.96
CA TYR A 9 18.78 22.03 -3.83
C TYR A 9 19.87 21.26 -3.10
N ALA A 10 20.84 20.65 -3.81
CA ALA A 10 21.98 19.98 -3.19
C ALA A 10 22.77 20.93 -2.29
N THR A 11 22.98 22.17 -2.74
CA THR A 11 23.65 23.21 -1.94
C THR A 11 22.86 23.55 -0.67
N VAL A 12 21.54 23.64 -0.76
CA VAL A 12 20.67 23.91 0.41
C VAL A 12 20.74 22.77 1.40
N PHE A 13 20.59 21.51 0.96
CA PHE A 13 20.64 20.34 1.84
C PHE A 13 22.02 20.15 2.46
N LYS A 14 23.08 20.43 1.69
CA LYS A 14 24.45 20.44 2.23
C LYS A 14 24.63 21.49 3.33
N SER A 15 24.11 22.70 3.12
CA SER A 15 24.17 23.76 4.13
C SER A 15 23.42 23.40 5.41
N LEU A 16 22.29 22.69 5.31
CA LEU A 16 21.57 22.18 6.48
C LEU A 16 22.39 21.13 7.22
N GLN A 17 23.01 20.19 6.50
CA GLN A 17 23.90 19.19 7.10
C GLN A 17 25.10 19.84 7.81
N ASP A 18 25.71 20.88 7.21
CA ASP A 18 26.88 21.56 7.77
C ASP A 18 26.59 22.28 9.10
N VAL A 19 25.31 22.64 9.35
CA VAL A 19 24.88 23.20 10.63
C VAL A 19 24.23 22.18 11.56
N GLY A 20 24.39 20.88 11.26
CA GLY A 20 23.94 19.77 12.13
C GLY A 20 22.47 19.40 11.97
N VAL A 21 21.78 19.87 10.93
CA VAL A 21 20.40 19.48 10.64
C VAL A 21 20.40 18.20 9.80
N THR A 22 19.78 17.14 10.31
CA THR A 22 19.57 15.90 9.58
C THR A 22 18.28 15.98 8.77
N VAL A 23 18.37 15.82 7.47
CA VAL A 23 17.22 15.75 6.56
C VAL A 23 16.95 14.29 6.20
N ASN A 24 15.74 13.82 6.51
CA ASN A 24 15.26 12.50 6.10
C ASN A 24 14.26 12.69 4.96
N ALA A 25 14.38 11.93 3.89
CA ALA A 25 13.48 12.01 2.75
C ALA A 25 12.97 10.63 2.31
N ALA A 26 11.73 10.60 1.86
CA ALA A 26 11.09 9.41 1.35
C ALA A 26 11.77 8.95 0.05
N ALA A 27 12.16 7.69 -0.02
CA ALA A 27 12.83 7.11 -1.19
C ALA A 27 11.98 7.15 -2.46
N GLY A 28 10.65 7.15 -2.31
CA GLY A 28 9.68 7.11 -3.40
C GLY A 28 8.88 5.80 -3.41
N ASN A 29 7.76 5.80 -4.14
CA ASN A 29 6.82 4.69 -4.20
C ASN A 29 6.71 4.09 -5.61
N HIS A 30 7.78 4.09 -6.36
CA HIS A 30 7.79 3.67 -7.77
C HIS A 30 8.39 2.29 -7.99
N TYR A 31 8.91 1.65 -6.93
CA TYR A 31 9.60 0.35 -6.96
C TYR A 31 10.67 0.34 -8.05
N THR A 32 10.39 -0.26 -9.21
CA THR A 32 11.21 -0.13 -10.41
C THR A 32 10.42 0.63 -11.48
N ALA A 33 10.95 1.73 -11.99
CA ALA A 33 10.30 2.50 -13.06
C ALA A 33 10.39 1.78 -14.41
N GLY A 34 11.33 0.85 -14.54
CA GLY A 34 11.65 0.22 -15.80
C GLY A 34 10.69 -0.87 -16.21
N TYR A 35 10.50 -1.86 -15.36
CA TYR A 35 9.83 -3.09 -15.73
C TYR A 35 8.89 -3.56 -14.63
N GLY A 36 7.64 -3.83 -15.00
CA GLY A 36 6.67 -4.40 -14.06
C GLY A 36 6.32 -3.52 -12.87
N ASN A 37 6.45 -2.20 -12.99
CA ASN A 37 6.08 -1.28 -11.92
C ASN A 37 4.59 -1.36 -11.59
N THR A 38 4.21 -0.85 -10.42
CA THR A 38 2.82 -0.89 -9.93
C THR A 38 1.82 -0.16 -10.84
N SER A 39 2.28 0.74 -11.71
CA SER A 39 1.45 1.41 -12.71
C SER A 39 1.23 0.56 -13.97
N GLY A 40 1.87 -0.59 -14.09
CA GLY A 40 1.77 -1.46 -15.26
C GLY A 40 2.36 -0.86 -16.55
N LYS A 41 3.13 0.22 -16.42
CA LYS A 41 3.76 0.90 -17.55
C LYS A 41 5.27 0.75 -17.46
N ASN A 42 5.86 0.17 -18.50
CA ASN A 42 7.31 0.20 -18.65
C ASN A 42 7.74 1.54 -19.24
N LEU A 43 8.83 2.10 -18.72
CA LEU A 43 9.47 3.21 -19.38
C LEU A 43 10.20 2.69 -20.65
N PRO A 44 10.07 3.40 -21.80
CA PRO A 44 10.46 2.85 -23.10
C PRO A 44 11.96 2.54 -23.25
N PHE A 45 12.80 3.03 -22.35
CA PHE A 45 14.25 2.83 -22.44
C PHE A 45 14.85 2.09 -21.24
N ALA A 46 14.04 1.64 -20.30
CA ALA A 46 14.52 0.85 -19.17
C ALA A 46 14.46 -0.63 -19.52
N SER A 47 15.56 -1.17 -20.01
CA SER A 47 15.75 -2.59 -20.25
C SER A 47 16.18 -3.35 -18.99
N ASP A 48 16.63 -2.64 -17.98
CA ASP A 48 17.11 -3.16 -16.70
C ASP A 48 16.07 -2.89 -15.60
N PRO A 49 15.50 -3.92 -14.96
CA PRO A 49 14.58 -3.74 -13.83
C PRO A 49 15.27 -3.16 -12.58
N ASP A 50 16.60 -3.19 -12.52
CA ASP A 50 17.39 -2.64 -11.42
C ASP A 50 17.72 -1.15 -11.59
N SER A 51 17.15 -0.50 -12.60
CA SER A 51 17.28 0.94 -12.75
C SER A 51 16.70 1.69 -11.56
N SER A 52 17.38 2.76 -11.15
CA SER A 52 17.00 3.57 -10.00
C SER A 52 15.61 4.19 -10.15
N THR A 53 14.84 4.14 -9.07
CA THR A 53 13.53 4.76 -8.96
C THR A 53 13.44 5.74 -7.79
N GLN A 54 14.59 6.08 -7.22
CA GLN A 54 14.69 7.06 -6.13
C GLN A 54 14.14 8.41 -6.55
N CYS A 55 13.35 9.02 -5.67
CA CYS A 55 12.79 10.35 -5.87
C CYS A 55 13.70 11.42 -5.24
N GLU A 56 13.75 12.59 -5.83
CA GLU A 56 14.33 13.75 -5.16
C GLU A 56 13.40 14.20 -3.99
N PRO A 57 13.98 14.66 -2.88
CA PRO A 57 15.40 14.94 -2.61
C PRO A 57 16.18 13.74 -2.04
N ALA A 58 15.62 12.53 -1.97
CA ALA A 58 16.27 11.37 -1.40
C ALA A 58 17.55 10.92 -2.12
N THR A 59 17.76 11.41 -3.36
CA THR A 59 18.97 11.14 -4.16
C THR A 59 20.20 11.94 -3.72
N TYR A 60 20.04 13.01 -2.96
CA TYR A 60 21.17 13.86 -2.56
C TYR A 60 22.04 13.21 -1.47
N SER A 61 23.35 13.45 -1.52
CA SER A 61 24.32 12.86 -0.58
C SER A 61 24.15 13.33 0.87
N SER A 62 23.66 14.55 1.05
CA SER A 62 23.41 15.18 2.34
C SER A 62 22.04 14.83 2.94
N VAL A 63 21.26 13.96 2.29
CA VAL A 63 19.93 13.57 2.71
C VAL A 63 19.90 12.08 2.99
N VAL A 64 19.27 11.67 4.10
CA VAL A 64 19.03 10.27 4.43
C VAL A 64 17.80 9.79 3.68
N SER A 65 17.97 8.88 2.74
CA SER A 65 16.88 8.26 2.00
C SER A 65 16.27 7.11 2.79
N VAL A 66 14.95 7.13 2.95
CA VAL A 66 14.23 6.18 3.77
C VAL A 66 13.31 5.31 2.91
N ALA A 67 13.60 4.02 2.87
CA ALA A 67 12.75 2.99 2.25
C ALA A 67 11.61 2.56 3.18
N SER A 68 10.65 1.83 2.63
CA SER A 68 9.51 1.29 3.36
C SER A 68 9.63 -0.23 3.53
N VAL A 69 9.41 -0.71 4.76
CA VAL A 69 9.09 -2.11 5.05
C VAL A 69 7.64 -2.22 5.50
N ASP A 70 7.03 -3.37 5.25
CA ASP A 70 5.67 -3.62 5.69
C ASP A 70 5.63 -3.81 7.21
N ASN A 71 4.63 -3.21 7.83
CA ASN A 71 4.40 -3.37 9.25
C ASN A 71 3.99 -4.83 9.54
N SER A 72 4.71 -5.48 10.43
CA SER A 72 4.48 -6.87 10.82
C SER A 72 3.36 -7.07 11.85
N LEU A 73 2.49 -6.08 12.05
CA LEU A 73 1.32 -6.21 12.92
C LEU A 73 0.31 -7.21 12.34
N ALA A 74 -0.49 -7.81 13.23
CA ALA A 74 -1.57 -8.69 12.82
C ALA A 74 -2.58 -7.94 11.94
N HIS A 75 -2.97 -8.58 10.84
CA HIS A 75 -4.02 -8.10 9.96
C HIS A 75 -5.38 -8.62 10.40
N SER A 76 -6.44 -7.86 10.17
CA SER A 76 -7.80 -8.39 10.20
C SER A 76 -7.94 -9.53 9.20
N ALA A 77 -8.77 -10.52 9.50
CA ALA A 77 -8.95 -11.68 8.64
C ALA A 77 -10.41 -12.09 8.55
N PHE A 78 -10.78 -12.68 7.42
CA PHE A 78 -11.99 -13.45 7.22
C PHE A 78 -11.63 -14.90 6.89
N THR A 79 -12.61 -15.80 6.92
CA THR A 79 -12.38 -17.25 6.69
C THR A 79 -13.08 -17.71 5.42
N VAL A 80 -12.37 -18.49 4.60
CA VAL A 80 -12.91 -19.22 3.44
C VAL A 80 -12.63 -20.71 3.67
N GLY A 81 -13.66 -21.53 3.81
CA GLY A 81 -13.48 -22.91 4.25
C GLY A 81 -12.85 -22.97 5.65
N ASP A 82 -11.68 -23.58 5.74
CA ASP A 82 -10.85 -23.68 6.96
C ASP A 82 -9.65 -22.70 6.96
N ARG A 83 -9.53 -21.85 5.94
CA ARG A 83 -8.41 -20.94 5.76
C ARG A 83 -8.76 -19.52 6.19
N ASP A 84 -7.90 -18.92 7.00
CA ASP A 84 -7.97 -17.52 7.37
C ASP A 84 -7.20 -16.67 6.35
N ILE A 85 -7.88 -15.68 5.80
CA ILE A 85 -7.36 -14.79 4.79
C ILE A 85 -7.13 -13.41 5.39
N PRO A 86 -5.87 -12.98 5.52
CA PRO A 86 -5.56 -11.64 6.00
C PRO A 86 -5.97 -10.58 4.98
N PHE A 87 -6.45 -9.45 5.46
CA PHE A 87 -6.81 -8.35 4.60
C PHE A 87 -6.38 -6.99 5.15
N GLN A 88 -6.15 -6.06 4.23
CA GLN A 88 -5.98 -4.64 4.51
C GLN A 88 -7.29 -3.91 4.27
N ARG A 89 -7.71 -3.10 5.25
CA ARG A 89 -8.87 -2.21 5.11
C ARG A 89 -8.63 -1.16 4.05
N ALA A 90 -9.70 -0.72 3.39
CA ALA A 90 -9.64 0.48 2.57
C ALA A 90 -9.54 1.72 3.47
N GLY A 91 -8.79 2.72 3.02
CA GLY A 91 -8.80 4.07 3.57
C GLY A 91 -9.76 4.96 2.80
N GLY A 92 -10.39 5.90 3.49
CA GLY A 92 -11.20 6.93 2.84
C GLY A 92 -10.34 8.01 2.20
N ALA A 93 -10.77 8.54 1.07
CA ALA A 93 -10.19 9.77 0.57
C ALA A 93 -10.52 10.92 1.54
N ASP A 94 -9.58 11.83 1.72
CA ASP A 94 -9.73 12.99 2.60
C ASP A 94 -10.04 12.66 4.08
N GLY A 95 -9.62 11.48 4.54
CA GLY A 95 -9.78 11.08 5.95
C GLY A 95 -11.19 10.62 6.32
N GLN A 96 -12.03 10.26 5.36
CA GLN A 96 -13.33 9.67 5.64
C GLN A 96 -13.16 8.26 6.22
N LYS A 97 -13.94 7.93 7.24
CA LYS A 97 -13.98 6.58 7.80
C LYS A 97 -14.69 5.64 6.83
N MET A 98 -13.95 4.70 6.27
CA MET A 98 -14.53 3.61 5.47
C MET A 98 -15.16 2.53 6.36
N PRO A 99 -16.30 1.95 5.97
CA PRO A 99 -16.82 0.75 6.62
C PRO A 99 -15.81 -0.39 6.54
N ASP A 100 -15.70 -1.16 7.60
CA ASP A 100 -14.79 -2.30 7.68
C ASP A 100 -15.50 -3.60 7.28
N LEU A 101 -14.81 -4.43 6.53
CA LEU A 101 -15.32 -5.76 6.18
C LEU A 101 -15.62 -6.59 7.46
N SER A 102 -14.83 -6.39 8.53
CA SER A 102 -15.05 -7.06 9.82
C SER A 102 -16.32 -6.61 10.55
N ASP A 103 -16.97 -5.54 10.12
CA ASP A 103 -18.25 -5.08 10.69
C ASP A 103 -19.46 -5.79 10.05
N LEU A 104 -19.26 -6.56 8.98
CA LEU A 104 -20.32 -7.34 8.36
C LEU A 104 -20.86 -8.40 9.34
N THR A 105 -22.17 -8.50 9.42
CA THR A 105 -22.88 -9.47 10.26
C THR A 105 -23.83 -10.32 9.42
N GLY A 106 -24.12 -11.53 9.84
CA GLY A 106 -25.12 -12.38 9.21
C GLY A 106 -24.61 -13.32 8.11
N GLY A 107 -23.29 -13.51 8.01
CA GLY A 107 -22.70 -14.49 7.07
C GLY A 107 -23.07 -15.95 7.37
N PRO A 108 -22.62 -16.91 6.56
CA PRO A 108 -21.61 -16.73 5.49
C PRO A 108 -22.11 -15.92 4.30
N PHE A 109 -21.21 -15.20 3.67
CA PHE A 109 -21.48 -14.38 2.49
C PHE A 109 -20.99 -15.09 1.24
N GLU A 110 -21.85 -15.24 0.24
CA GLU A 110 -21.42 -15.66 -1.09
C GLU A 110 -20.53 -14.56 -1.69
N TYR A 111 -19.39 -14.94 -2.30
CA TYR A 111 -18.61 -14.01 -3.09
C TYR A 111 -18.66 -14.39 -4.59
N VAL A 112 -18.62 -13.38 -5.42
CA VAL A 112 -18.76 -13.48 -6.87
C VAL A 112 -17.56 -12.85 -7.58
N ASP A 113 -17.13 -13.46 -8.67
CA ASP A 113 -16.06 -12.93 -9.51
C ASP A 113 -16.54 -11.67 -10.24
N GLY A 114 -15.85 -10.57 -10.03
CA GLY A 114 -16.04 -9.27 -10.68
C GLY A 114 -14.97 -8.93 -11.72
N GLY A 115 -14.19 -9.92 -12.16
CA GLY A 115 -13.15 -9.73 -13.17
C GLY A 115 -12.08 -8.73 -12.72
N ILE A 116 -11.79 -7.75 -13.57
CA ILE A 116 -10.92 -6.61 -13.24
C ILE A 116 -11.70 -5.37 -12.76
N GLY A 117 -13.01 -5.48 -12.61
CA GLY A 117 -13.88 -4.36 -12.24
C GLY A 117 -14.01 -3.32 -13.35
N SER A 118 -13.98 -3.74 -14.61
CA SER A 118 -14.24 -2.87 -15.74
C SER A 118 -15.73 -2.53 -15.88
N ALA A 119 -16.08 -1.61 -16.75
CA ALA A 119 -17.48 -1.28 -17.04
C ALA A 119 -18.20 -2.50 -17.63
N GLU A 120 -17.51 -3.30 -18.43
CA GLU A 120 -18.02 -4.55 -19.01
C GLU A 120 -18.28 -5.60 -17.92
N ASP A 121 -17.36 -5.74 -16.94
CA ASP A 121 -17.53 -6.65 -15.80
C ASP A 121 -18.74 -6.24 -14.95
N GLY A 122 -18.89 -4.93 -14.68
CA GLY A 122 -20.05 -4.39 -13.97
C GLY A 122 -21.38 -4.64 -14.71
N ALA A 123 -21.39 -4.48 -16.04
CA ALA A 123 -22.54 -4.80 -16.86
C ALA A 123 -22.87 -6.29 -16.87
N ALA A 124 -21.84 -7.16 -16.94
CA ALA A 124 -22.01 -8.61 -16.86
C ALA A 124 -22.57 -9.07 -15.51
N LEU A 125 -22.06 -8.50 -14.41
CA LEU A 125 -22.60 -8.75 -13.06
C LEU A 125 -24.07 -8.32 -12.96
N LYS A 126 -24.41 -7.14 -13.46
CA LYS A 126 -25.80 -6.66 -13.47
C LYS A 126 -26.72 -7.55 -14.30
N ALA A 127 -26.25 -8.06 -15.43
CA ALA A 127 -27.02 -8.98 -16.27
C ALA A 127 -27.21 -10.34 -15.58
N LYS A 128 -26.17 -10.85 -14.92
CA LYS A 128 -26.22 -12.12 -14.19
C LYS A 128 -27.07 -12.05 -12.91
N TYR A 129 -27.08 -10.90 -12.25
CA TYR A 129 -27.78 -10.66 -10.98
C TYR A 129 -28.74 -9.46 -11.14
N PRO A 130 -29.85 -9.58 -11.85
CA PRO A 130 -30.76 -8.46 -12.13
C PRO A 130 -31.38 -7.86 -10.87
N GLU A 131 -31.53 -8.66 -9.80
CA GLU A 131 -32.03 -8.21 -8.49
C GLU A 131 -30.95 -7.51 -7.65
N GLY A 132 -29.73 -7.39 -8.17
CA GLY A 132 -28.58 -6.83 -7.48
C GLY A 132 -27.74 -7.85 -6.71
N LEU A 133 -26.75 -7.33 -5.97
CA LEU A 133 -25.77 -8.12 -5.24
C LEU A 133 -25.92 -8.00 -3.71
N ALA A 134 -27.13 -7.68 -3.24
CA ALA A 134 -27.38 -7.61 -1.81
C ALA A 134 -27.00 -8.92 -1.10
N GLY A 135 -26.23 -8.83 -0.02
CA GLY A 135 -25.73 -10.00 0.71
C GLY A 135 -24.56 -10.74 0.04
N LYS A 136 -24.08 -10.28 -1.12
CA LYS A 136 -22.91 -10.85 -1.81
C LYS A 136 -21.72 -9.91 -1.75
N ILE A 137 -20.52 -10.49 -1.77
CA ILE A 137 -19.25 -9.76 -1.83
C ILE A 137 -18.69 -9.91 -3.23
N VAL A 138 -18.21 -8.80 -3.83
CA VAL A 138 -17.59 -8.86 -5.15
C VAL A 138 -16.08 -8.93 -5.00
N LEU A 139 -15.47 -9.96 -5.59
CA LEU A 139 -14.04 -10.18 -5.64
C LEU A 139 -13.49 -9.71 -6.99
N VAL A 140 -12.52 -8.78 -6.98
CA VAL A 140 -12.02 -8.11 -8.18
C VAL A 140 -10.49 -8.18 -8.23
N LYS A 141 -9.93 -8.42 -9.39
CA LYS A 141 -8.48 -8.38 -9.60
C LYS A 141 -7.98 -6.93 -9.68
N ARG A 142 -6.88 -6.63 -8.98
CA ARG A 142 -6.10 -5.40 -9.22
C ARG A 142 -5.61 -5.39 -10.67
N GLY A 143 -5.34 -4.22 -11.25
CA GLY A 143 -4.84 -4.09 -12.62
C GLY A 143 -4.71 -2.63 -13.01
N SER A 144 -4.96 -2.29 -14.26
CA SER A 144 -4.76 -0.96 -14.83
C SER A 144 -5.78 0.10 -14.40
N LEU A 145 -6.93 -0.29 -13.84
CA LEU A 145 -7.95 0.64 -13.36
C LEU A 145 -7.66 1.07 -11.93
N THR A 146 -8.03 2.30 -11.57
CA THR A 146 -7.97 2.77 -10.19
C THR A 146 -8.96 1.99 -9.31
N PHE A 147 -8.71 1.91 -8.01
CA PHE A 147 -9.63 1.25 -7.07
C PHE A 147 -11.02 1.92 -7.09
N GLN A 148 -11.06 3.25 -7.16
CA GLN A 148 -12.31 3.99 -7.27
C GLN A 148 -13.09 3.63 -8.53
N THR A 149 -12.44 3.59 -9.70
CA THR A 149 -13.11 3.22 -10.96
C THR A 149 -13.70 1.82 -10.91
N LYS A 150 -12.97 0.84 -10.33
CA LYS A 150 -13.47 -0.52 -10.13
C LYS A 150 -14.71 -0.54 -9.25
N PHE A 151 -14.66 0.20 -8.15
CA PHE A 151 -15.77 0.33 -7.22
C PHE A 151 -17.00 0.95 -7.90
N ASP A 152 -16.83 2.07 -8.59
CA ASP A 152 -17.92 2.82 -9.23
C ASP A 152 -18.65 1.96 -10.29
N ASN A 153 -17.92 1.15 -11.04
CA ASN A 153 -18.47 0.24 -12.03
C ASN A 153 -19.38 -0.86 -11.42
N ILE A 154 -19.18 -1.20 -10.15
CA ILE A 154 -19.86 -2.30 -9.45
C ILE A 154 -20.89 -1.81 -8.42
N ALA A 155 -20.65 -0.66 -7.81
CA ALA A 155 -21.46 -0.12 -6.72
C ALA A 155 -22.95 0.00 -7.03
N GLY A 156 -23.30 0.25 -8.29
CA GLY A 156 -24.69 0.30 -8.76
C GLY A 156 -25.49 -1.00 -8.55
N SER A 157 -24.81 -2.14 -8.41
CA SER A 157 -25.40 -3.45 -8.08
C SER A 157 -25.57 -3.68 -6.57
N LYS A 158 -25.16 -2.75 -5.73
CA LYS A 158 -25.33 -2.73 -4.27
C LYS A 158 -24.79 -4.00 -3.58
N PRO A 159 -23.49 -4.35 -3.75
CA PRO A 159 -22.91 -5.49 -3.05
C PRO A 159 -22.83 -5.22 -1.54
N ALA A 160 -22.78 -6.29 -0.73
CA ALA A 160 -22.57 -6.20 0.71
C ALA A 160 -21.10 -5.85 1.06
N GLY A 161 -20.16 -6.20 0.19
CA GLY A 161 -18.73 -5.90 0.34
C GLY A 161 -17.98 -5.96 -0.97
N PHE A 162 -16.78 -5.40 -0.95
CA PHE A 162 -15.90 -5.30 -2.12
C PHE A 162 -14.49 -5.72 -1.74
N ILE A 163 -13.97 -6.75 -2.36
CA ILE A 163 -12.61 -7.24 -2.11
C ILE A 163 -11.79 -7.11 -3.39
N VAL A 164 -10.62 -6.49 -3.29
CA VAL A 164 -9.64 -6.47 -4.37
C VAL A 164 -8.49 -7.39 -4.01
N TYR A 165 -8.12 -8.30 -4.88
CA TYR A 165 -6.91 -9.08 -4.72
C TYR A 165 -5.78 -8.56 -5.61
N ASN A 166 -4.55 -8.71 -5.11
CA ASN A 166 -3.37 -8.19 -5.78
C ASN A 166 -3.14 -8.90 -7.13
N ASN A 167 -2.44 -8.23 -8.04
CA ASN A 167 -1.98 -8.78 -9.32
C ASN A 167 -0.46 -8.99 -9.36
N VAL A 168 0.20 -8.77 -8.22
CA VAL A 168 1.65 -8.95 -8.03
C VAL A 168 1.87 -10.02 -6.97
N PRO A 169 2.75 -11.01 -7.20
CA PRO A 169 3.07 -12.02 -6.20
C PRO A 169 3.63 -11.42 -4.91
N GLY A 170 3.37 -12.11 -3.80
CA GLY A 170 3.83 -11.72 -2.46
C GLY A 170 2.69 -11.38 -1.51
N ASP A 171 3.04 -11.20 -0.24
CA ASP A 171 2.09 -11.00 0.86
C ASP A 171 1.80 -9.52 1.14
N SER A 172 2.33 -8.61 0.34
CA SER A 172 2.15 -7.18 0.55
C SER A 172 0.70 -6.75 0.31
N LEU A 173 0.08 -6.23 1.37
CA LEU A 173 -1.29 -5.72 1.34
C LEU A 173 -1.28 -4.19 1.19
N VAL A 174 -2.03 -3.68 0.24
CA VAL A 174 -2.08 -2.26 -0.10
C VAL A 174 -3.31 -1.61 0.50
N VAL A 175 -3.17 -0.42 1.08
CA VAL A 175 -4.32 0.41 1.45
C VAL A 175 -4.94 0.98 0.18
N MET A 176 -6.18 0.60 -0.08
CA MET A 176 -6.97 1.21 -1.16
C MET A 176 -7.52 2.55 -0.70
N SER A 177 -7.35 3.60 -1.47
CA SER A 177 -8.04 4.87 -1.23
C SER A 177 -9.33 4.92 -2.04
N LEU A 178 -10.46 5.08 -1.35
CA LEU A 178 -11.78 5.17 -1.94
C LEU A 178 -12.46 6.47 -1.49
N ALA A 179 -13.11 7.16 -2.42
CA ALA A 179 -13.81 8.43 -2.18
C ALA A 179 -15.28 8.23 -1.82
N THR A 180 -15.72 7.00 -1.63
CA THR A 180 -17.13 6.68 -1.40
C THR A 180 -17.32 5.99 -0.06
N ASP A 181 -18.38 6.33 0.60
CA ASP A 181 -18.86 5.74 1.84
C ASP A 181 -19.94 4.69 1.53
N GLY A 182 -20.02 3.64 2.23
CA GLY A 182 -21.20 2.80 2.23
C GLY A 182 -21.02 1.33 1.94
N VAL A 183 -19.90 0.87 1.37
CA VAL A 183 -19.65 -0.55 1.18
C VAL A 183 -18.29 -0.93 1.79
N PRO A 184 -18.26 -1.88 2.74
CA PRO A 184 -17.02 -2.39 3.28
C PRO A 184 -16.09 -2.89 2.19
N ALA A 185 -14.82 -2.46 2.21
CA ALA A 185 -13.85 -2.80 1.20
C ALA A 185 -12.53 -3.31 1.82
N ALA A 186 -11.95 -4.34 1.21
CA ALA A 186 -10.73 -4.98 1.66
C ALA A 186 -9.79 -5.31 0.50
N PHE A 187 -8.50 -5.36 0.80
CA PHE A 187 -7.46 -5.78 -0.12
C PHE A 187 -6.77 -7.04 0.40
N ILE A 188 -6.57 -8.03 -0.47
CA ILE A 188 -5.95 -9.31 -0.13
C ILE A 188 -4.77 -9.63 -1.07
N SER A 189 -3.97 -10.64 -0.72
CA SER A 189 -2.87 -11.10 -1.55
C SER A 189 -3.36 -11.68 -2.89
N GLN A 190 -2.47 -11.76 -3.88
CA GLN A 190 -2.76 -12.44 -5.14
C GLN A 190 -3.09 -13.92 -4.91
N ALA A 191 -2.27 -14.60 -4.13
CA ALA A 191 -2.42 -16.03 -3.87
C ALA A 191 -3.76 -16.36 -3.20
N ASP A 192 -4.22 -15.50 -2.26
CA ASP A 192 -5.51 -15.68 -1.61
C ASP A 192 -6.67 -15.44 -2.56
N GLY A 193 -6.61 -14.39 -3.38
CA GLY A 193 -7.64 -14.12 -4.38
C GLY A 193 -7.78 -15.22 -5.43
N GLU A 194 -6.66 -15.72 -5.93
CA GLU A 194 -6.66 -16.84 -6.89
C GLU A 194 -7.15 -18.15 -6.24
N ALA A 195 -6.80 -18.40 -4.98
CA ALA A 195 -7.31 -19.54 -4.23
C ALA A 195 -8.82 -19.45 -3.98
N MET A 196 -9.35 -18.25 -3.69
CA MET A 196 -10.79 -18.02 -3.57
C MET A 196 -11.52 -18.32 -4.87
N LEU A 197 -11.01 -17.85 -6.02
CA LEU A 197 -11.63 -18.12 -7.32
C LEU A 197 -11.59 -19.59 -7.70
N ALA A 198 -10.58 -20.34 -7.26
CA ALA A 198 -10.43 -21.77 -7.51
C ALA A 198 -11.21 -22.66 -6.50
N ALA A 199 -11.74 -22.08 -5.42
CA ALA A 199 -12.46 -22.82 -4.42
C ALA A 199 -13.78 -23.42 -4.97
N ALA A 200 -14.18 -24.59 -4.50
CA ALA A 200 -15.46 -25.19 -4.89
C ALA A 200 -16.65 -24.52 -4.18
N ASP A 201 -16.41 -23.96 -3.01
CA ASP A 201 -17.40 -23.22 -2.22
C ASP A 201 -17.02 -21.73 -2.21
N HIS A 202 -17.88 -20.91 -2.78
CA HIS A 202 -17.70 -19.47 -2.89
C HIS A 202 -18.35 -18.71 -1.72
N HIS A 203 -18.11 -19.17 -0.49
CA HIS A 203 -18.57 -18.47 0.71
C HIS A 203 -17.43 -18.06 1.61
N LEU A 204 -17.58 -16.93 2.25
CA LEU A 204 -16.68 -16.45 3.29
C LEU A 204 -17.44 -16.10 4.56
N SER A 205 -16.77 -16.22 5.69
CA SER A 205 -17.30 -15.87 7.00
C SER A 205 -16.43 -14.78 7.63
N VAL A 206 -17.07 -13.80 8.22
CA VAL A 206 -16.43 -12.71 8.94
C VAL A 206 -16.70 -12.88 10.43
N ALA A 207 -15.65 -12.82 11.24
CA ALA A 207 -15.76 -12.84 12.69
C ALA A 207 -15.17 -11.52 13.25
N PRO A 208 -15.93 -10.77 14.05
CA PRO A 208 -15.42 -9.53 14.65
C PRO A 208 -14.14 -9.76 15.45
N GLY A 209 -13.15 -8.89 15.24
CA GLY A 209 -11.87 -8.95 15.95
C GLY A 209 -10.95 -10.09 15.54
N LYS A 210 -11.28 -10.87 14.53
CA LYS A 210 -10.39 -11.91 14.00
C LYS A 210 -9.17 -11.28 13.36
N VAL A 211 -7.99 -11.69 13.81
CA VAL A 211 -6.69 -11.22 13.30
C VAL A 211 -5.74 -12.39 13.07
N VAL A 212 -4.88 -12.26 12.10
CA VAL A 212 -3.79 -13.21 11.82
C VAL A 212 -2.47 -12.46 11.71
N ALA A 213 -1.39 -13.12 12.16
CA ALA A 213 -0.05 -12.59 11.94
C ALA A 213 0.34 -12.76 10.47
N PRO A 214 1.06 -11.82 9.86
CA PRO A 214 1.56 -11.97 8.50
C PRO A 214 2.54 -13.16 8.42
N SER A 215 2.58 -13.80 7.26
CA SER A 215 3.43 -14.96 6.98
C SER A 215 4.91 -14.59 6.94
N SER A 216 5.24 -13.36 6.57
CA SER A 216 6.60 -12.82 6.53
C SER A 216 6.75 -11.65 7.48
N LYS A 217 7.86 -11.65 8.24
CA LYS A 217 8.25 -10.50 9.07
C LYS A 217 9.23 -9.65 8.29
N TYR A 218 9.03 -8.33 8.32
CA TYR A 218 9.98 -7.33 7.80
C TYR A 218 10.29 -7.45 6.29
N SER A 219 9.29 -7.75 5.47
CA SER A 219 9.45 -7.65 4.02
C SER A 219 9.48 -6.20 3.57
N MET A 220 10.30 -5.90 2.55
CA MET A 220 10.23 -4.60 1.89
C MET A 220 8.85 -4.40 1.28
N SER A 221 8.31 -3.20 1.43
CA SER A 221 7.05 -2.86 0.79
C SER A 221 7.20 -2.92 -0.74
N SER A 222 6.25 -3.55 -1.41
CA SER A 222 6.30 -3.78 -2.87
C SER A 222 6.39 -2.51 -3.72
N PHE A 223 6.07 -1.37 -3.15
CA PHE A 223 6.13 -0.07 -3.79
C PHE A 223 7.43 0.69 -3.52
N SER A 224 8.23 0.27 -2.52
CA SER A 224 9.39 1.06 -2.08
C SER A 224 10.42 1.22 -3.17
N SER A 225 10.75 2.46 -3.50
CA SER A 225 11.81 2.77 -4.46
C SER A 225 13.18 2.37 -3.91
N TRP A 226 14.08 2.02 -4.81
CA TRP A 226 15.43 1.55 -4.53
C TRP A 226 16.35 1.79 -5.72
N GLY A 227 17.60 1.46 -5.55
CA GLY A 227 18.59 1.48 -6.62
C GLY A 227 19.66 2.54 -6.42
N VAL A 228 20.48 2.71 -7.46
CA VAL A 228 21.56 3.69 -7.44
C VAL A 228 21.06 5.08 -7.81
N THR A 229 21.74 6.10 -7.31
CA THR A 229 21.56 7.49 -7.76
C THR A 229 22.19 7.68 -9.14
N PRO A 230 21.91 8.81 -9.85
CA PRO A 230 22.53 9.08 -11.14
C PRO A 230 24.07 9.11 -11.12
N ASP A 231 24.66 9.39 -9.98
CA ASP A 231 26.11 9.37 -9.73
C ASP A 231 26.58 8.03 -9.11
N LEU A 232 25.78 6.96 -9.23
CA LEU A 232 26.07 5.57 -8.86
C LEU A 232 26.29 5.33 -7.35
N ARG A 233 25.75 6.16 -6.48
CA ARG A 233 25.72 5.88 -5.03
C ARG A 233 24.57 4.96 -4.69
N LEU A 234 24.76 4.09 -3.71
CA LEU A 234 23.69 3.25 -3.18
C LEU A 234 22.73 4.06 -2.32
N LYS A 235 21.44 3.92 -2.62
CA LYS A 235 20.32 4.47 -1.87
C LYS A 235 19.16 3.46 -1.91
N PRO A 236 18.26 3.44 -0.93
CA PRO A 236 18.21 4.22 0.32
C PRO A 236 19.22 3.73 1.36
N GLU A 237 19.57 4.57 2.34
CA GLU A 237 20.49 4.20 3.44
C GLU A 237 19.80 3.35 4.50
N VAL A 238 18.53 3.61 4.76
CA VAL A 238 17.77 2.98 5.83
C VAL A 238 16.38 2.59 5.36
N ALA A 239 15.75 1.69 6.10
CA ALA A 239 14.35 1.35 5.93
C ALA A 239 13.63 1.48 7.28
N ALA A 240 12.37 1.94 7.24
CA ALA A 240 11.50 2.02 8.40
C ALA A 240 10.10 1.50 8.04
N PRO A 241 9.27 1.13 9.03
CA PRO A 241 7.89 0.74 8.75
C PRO A 241 7.13 1.83 8.01
N GLY A 242 6.61 1.52 6.83
CA GLY A 242 5.88 2.47 5.99
C GLY A 242 4.70 1.81 5.26
N GLY A 243 4.62 0.48 5.28
CA GLY A 243 3.45 -0.25 4.82
C GLY A 243 2.47 -0.49 5.95
N ASN A 244 1.20 -0.21 5.72
CA ASN A 244 0.12 -0.44 6.68
C ASN A 244 0.30 0.30 8.03
N ILE A 245 0.48 1.60 7.96
CA ILE A 245 0.69 2.46 9.14
C ILE A 245 -0.61 3.14 9.53
N TYR A 246 -1.07 2.88 10.77
CA TYR A 246 -2.22 3.56 11.37
C TYR A 246 -1.77 4.82 12.08
N SER A 247 -2.23 5.97 11.62
CA SER A 247 -1.82 7.27 12.17
C SER A 247 -2.91 8.32 12.01
N SER A 248 -2.71 9.47 12.66
CA SER A 248 -3.62 10.61 12.58
C SER A 248 -3.63 11.22 11.18
N VAL A 249 -4.80 11.63 10.74
CA VAL A 249 -5.03 12.34 9.47
C VAL A 249 -5.81 13.64 9.73
N PRO A 250 -5.86 14.57 8.76
CA PRO A 250 -6.67 15.78 8.88
C PRO A 250 -8.11 15.49 9.28
N GLY A 251 -8.70 16.37 10.08
CA GLY A 251 -10.06 16.17 10.58
C GLY A 251 -10.18 15.47 11.93
N GLY A 252 -9.04 15.17 12.60
CA GLY A 252 -9.02 14.57 13.93
C GLY A 252 -9.37 13.08 13.95
N THR A 253 -9.21 12.42 12.83
CA THR A 253 -9.43 10.98 12.64
C THR A 253 -8.10 10.21 12.50
N TYR A 254 -8.19 8.87 12.41
CA TYR A 254 -7.06 7.99 12.21
C TYR A 254 -7.36 7.06 11.05
N GLU A 255 -6.37 6.87 10.17
CA GLU A 255 -6.48 6.03 8.99
C GLU A 255 -5.22 5.19 8.77
N PHE A 256 -5.38 4.11 8.01
CA PHE A 256 -4.24 3.34 7.51
C PHE A 256 -3.72 3.95 6.22
N MET A 257 -2.41 4.18 6.17
CA MET A 257 -1.72 4.63 4.96
C MET A 257 -0.47 3.81 4.72
N SER A 258 -0.04 3.73 3.46
CA SER A 258 1.19 3.06 3.06
C SER A 258 2.01 3.95 2.14
N GLY A 259 3.30 4.02 2.38
CA GLY A 259 4.24 4.81 1.58
C GLY A 259 5.59 4.97 2.28
N THR A 260 6.63 5.24 1.51
CA THR A 260 7.90 5.71 2.07
C THR A 260 7.72 7.04 2.82
N SER A 261 6.63 7.78 2.52
CA SER A 261 6.20 8.97 3.25
C SER A 261 5.77 8.68 4.70
N MET A 262 5.34 7.44 5.02
CA MET A 262 5.01 6.99 6.37
C MET A 262 6.24 6.45 7.10
N ALA A 263 7.21 5.90 6.38
CA ALA A 263 8.49 5.45 6.92
C ALA A 263 9.38 6.63 7.36
N THR A 264 9.41 7.69 6.58
CA THR A 264 10.31 8.84 6.79
C THR A 264 10.10 9.56 8.14
N PRO A 265 8.90 9.91 8.58
CA PRO A 265 8.70 10.58 9.87
C PRO A 265 9.09 9.69 11.07
N GLN A 266 8.96 8.37 10.95
CA GLN A 266 9.47 7.45 11.97
C GLN A 266 11.00 7.54 12.07
N MET A 267 11.69 7.57 10.91
CA MET A 267 13.15 7.73 10.89
C MET A 267 13.57 9.11 11.40
N ALA A 268 12.80 10.17 11.14
CA ALA A 268 13.05 11.48 11.71
C ALA A 268 12.99 11.46 13.24
N GLY A 269 12.02 10.76 13.81
CA GLY A 269 11.93 10.53 15.27
C GLY A 269 13.13 9.76 15.81
N VAL A 270 13.55 8.70 15.14
CA VAL A 270 14.75 7.92 15.50
C VAL A 270 16.00 8.79 15.43
N SER A 271 16.16 9.59 14.36
CA SER A 271 17.29 10.50 14.20
C SER A 271 17.37 11.51 15.34
N ALA A 272 16.24 12.05 15.79
CA ALA A 272 16.18 12.97 16.92
C ALA A 272 16.66 12.32 18.24
N VAL A 273 16.23 11.08 18.50
CA VAL A 273 16.66 10.32 19.69
C VAL A 273 18.16 10.00 19.64
N VAL A 274 18.68 9.60 18.47
CA VAL A 274 20.11 9.33 18.29
C VAL A 274 20.92 10.59 18.48
N LEU A 275 20.52 11.73 17.89
CA LEU A 275 21.19 13.01 18.07
C LEU A 275 21.19 13.45 19.55
N GLN A 276 20.07 13.31 20.24
CA GLN A 276 19.99 13.59 21.67
C GLN A 276 20.97 12.73 22.47
N ARG A 277 21.09 11.44 22.13
CA ARG A 277 22.04 10.54 22.79
C ARG A 277 23.48 10.96 22.55
N VAL A 278 23.85 11.24 21.31
CA VAL A 278 25.20 11.68 20.93
C VAL A 278 25.57 13.00 21.64
N GLN A 279 24.67 13.98 21.65
CA GLN A 279 24.91 15.26 22.30
C GLN A 279 25.08 15.17 23.83
N ASN A 280 24.47 14.17 24.46
CA ASN A 280 24.53 13.97 25.90
C ASN A 280 25.58 12.94 26.34
N ASP A 281 26.30 12.32 25.43
CA ASP A 281 27.32 11.34 25.73
C ASP A 281 28.71 11.98 25.74
N PRO A 282 29.44 11.96 26.87
CA PRO A 282 30.76 12.56 26.97
C PRO A 282 31.84 11.86 26.12
N LEU A 283 31.51 10.74 25.45
CA LEU A 283 32.40 10.01 24.57
C LEU A 283 32.30 10.47 23.11
N PHE A 284 31.36 11.31 22.78
CA PHE A 284 31.16 11.96 21.48
C PHE A 284 31.30 13.48 21.65
#